data_0be0a89d2abec06906bf0344e84d1c87
#
_entry.id   0be0a89d2abec06906bf0344e84d1c87
#
_cell.length_a   1.000
_cell.length_b   1.000
_cell.length_c   1.000
_cell.angle_alpha   90.00
_cell.angle_beta   90.00
_cell.angle_gamma   90.00
#
_symmetry.space_group_name_H-M   'P 1'
#
loop_
_entity.id
_entity.type
_entity.pdbx_description
1 polymer ?
#
loop_
_entity_poly.entity_id
_entity_poly.type
_entity_poly.pdbx_seq_one_letter_code
_entity_poly.pdbx_strand_id
1 'polypeptide(L)'
;HLWIRRQRQMCIRDSIITHGCQMNEYDSERMRDLLGKSNDMLSTDDPLDADVLLINTCSIREKAQEKMFHQLGRWKRLKKQKPELIIGVGGCVASQEGEAIAKRAPYVDLIFGPQTLHRLPELISKHEVKKSAIVDVSFPEIEKFDRLPAREANGVSAFVSIMEGCSKYCSFCVVPYTRGEEVNRPVPD
;
A
#
# COMPACT_ATOMS: atom_id res chain seq x y z
N HIS A 1 24.50 28.69 3.46
CA HIS A 1 23.77 27.70 2.62
C HIS A 1 23.39 26.41 3.33
N LEU A 2 23.99 26.12 4.50
CA LEU A 2 23.64 24.94 5.34
C LEU A 2 22.41 25.18 6.25
N TRP A 3 22.03 26.42 6.45
CA TRP A 3 20.92 26.77 7.34
C TRP A 3 19.53 26.54 6.73
N ILE A 4 19.42 26.62 5.41
CA ILE A 4 18.15 26.44 4.69
C ILE A 4 17.73 24.97 4.60
N ARG A 5 18.65 24.01 4.70
CA ARG A 5 18.33 22.56 4.72
C ARG A 5 17.70 22.07 6.03
N ARG A 6 17.91 22.79 7.15
CA ARG A 6 17.38 22.39 8.47
C ARG A 6 15.93 22.81 8.71
N GLN A 7 15.36 23.68 7.88
CA GLN A 7 13.97 24.15 8.03
C GLN A 7 12.93 23.33 7.22
N ARG A 8 13.33 22.30 6.47
CA ARG A 8 12.43 21.38 5.79
C ARG A 8 12.35 20.00 6.44
N GLN A 9 12.31 19.94 7.76
CA GLN A 9 11.64 18.84 8.46
C GLN A 9 10.13 19.15 8.49
N MET A 10 9.53 19.39 7.32
CA MET A 10 8.09 19.24 7.18
C MET A 10 7.82 17.74 7.31
N CYS A 11 7.06 17.37 8.33
CA CYS A 11 6.61 15.99 8.49
C CYS A 11 5.96 15.54 7.19
N ILE A 12 6.53 14.51 6.57
CA ILE A 12 5.95 13.88 5.37
C ILE A 12 4.58 13.34 5.76
N ARG A 13 3.56 13.58 4.95
CA ARG A 13 2.19 13.15 5.24
C ARG A 13 1.73 12.09 4.25
N ASP A 14 1.13 11.03 4.79
CA ASP A 14 0.48 9.99 3.99
C ASP A 14 -1.05 10.09 4.03
N SER A 15 -1.69 9.77 2.93
CA SER A 15 -3.14 9.55 2.88
C SER A 15 -3.45 8.24 2.19
N ILE A 16 -4.18 7.37 2.87
CA ILE A 16 -4.49 6.01 2.41
C ILE A 16 -6.00 5.85 2.24
N ILE A 17 -6.43 5.59 1.01
CA ILE A 17 -7.82 5.26 0.67
C ILE A 17 -7.97 3.76 0.51
N THR A 18 -8.99 3.18 1.13
CA THR A 18 -9.28 1.75 1.07
C THR A 18 -10.59 1.51 0.30
N HIS A 19 -10.52 0.63 -0.70
CA HIS A 19 -11.68 0.12 -1.41
C HIS A 19 -11.68 -1.40 -1.39
N GLY A 20 -12.47 -2.02 -0.50
CA GLY A 20 -12.46 -3.47 -0.48
C GLY A 20 -13.19 -4.11 0.69
N CYS A 21 -12.58 -5.16 1.24
CA CYS A 21 -13.06 -5.94 2.36
C CYS A 21 -12.25 -5.63 3.62
N GLN A 22 -12.61 -6.26 4.74
CA GLN A 22 -11.91 -6.12 6.02
C GLN A 22 -10.39 -6.43 5.94
N MET A 23 -9.98 -7.36 5.06
CA MET A 23 -8.56 -7.63 4.84
C MET A 23 -7.83 -6.44 4.23
N ASN A 24 -8.48 -5.67 3.34
CA ASN A 24 -7.88 -4.44 2.82
C ASN A 24 -7.84 -3.35 3.89
N GLU A 25 -8.83 -3.28 4.78
CA GLU A 25 -8.82 -2.36 5.92
C GLU A 25 -7.65 -2.69 6.86
N TYR A 26 -7.49 -3.97 7.22
CA TYR A 26 -6.32 -4.45 7.96
C TYR A 26 -5.00 -4.08 7.28
N ASP A 27 -4.85 -4.38 5.99
CA ASP A 27 -3.64 -4.06 5.23
C ASP A 27 -3.35 -2.54 5.25
N SER A 28 -4.39 -1.70 5.15
CA SER A 28 -4.24 -0.24 5.19
C SER A 28 -3.82 0.29 6.56
N GLU A 29 -4.35 -0.30 7.63
CA GLU A 29 -3.88 0.00 8.99
C GLU A 29 -2.40 -0.36 9.16
N ARG A 30 -1.99 -1.53 8.64
CA ARG A 30 -0.58 -1.95 8.65
C ARG A 30 0.34 -1.03 7.86
N MET A 31 -0.13 -0.50 6.71
CA MET A 31 0.61 0.53 5.96
C MET A 31 0.83 1.79 6.79
N ARG A 32 -0.20 2.29 7.50
CA ARG A 32 -0.07 3.45 8.38
C ARG A 32 0.94 3.20 9.51
N ASP A 33 0.85 2.03 10.17
CA ASP A 33 1.79 1.65 11.22
C ASP A 33 3.25 1.63 10.71
N LEU A 34 3.46 1.09 9.49
CA LEU A 34 4.76 1.03 8.85
C LEU A 34 5.32 2.42 8.54
N LEU A 35 4.52 3.26 7.90
CA LEU A 35 4.92 4.60 7.49
C LEU A 35 5.19 5.50 8.70
N GLY A 36 4.35 5.41 9.72
CA GLY A 36 4.55 6.15 10.97
C GLY A 36 5.83 5.75 11.70
N LYS A 37 6.14 4.44 11.78
CA LYS A 37 7.32 3.96 12.51
C LYS A 37 8.64 4.06 11.73
N SER A 38 8.59 3.86 10.42
CA SER A 38 9.82 3.79 9.61
C SER A 38 10.23 5.12 9.00
N ASN A 39 9.28 6.00 8.74
CA ASN A 39 9.51 7.25 8.00
C ASN A 39 9.05 8.50 8.78
N ASP A 40 8.61 8.35 10.03
CA ASP A 40 8.02 9.45 10.83
C ASP A 40 6.90 10.21 10.06
N MET A 41 6.14 9.49 9.24
CA MET A 41 5.04 10.07 8.46
C MET A 41 3.82 10.29 9.35
N LEU A 42 3.13 11.39 9.10
CA LEU A 42 1.87 11.71 9.75
C LEU A 42 0.71 11.41 8.81
N SER A 43 -0.24 10.61 9.26
CA SER A 43 -1.44 10.33 8.47
C SER A 43 -2.34 11.55 8.35
N THR A 44 -2.87 11.80 7.16
CA THR A 44 -3.85 12.87 6.89
C THR A 44 -5.02 12.34 6.07
N ASP A 45 -6.21 12.89 6.33
CA ASP A 45 -7.41 12.58 5.54
C ASP A 45 -7.54 13.49 4.31
N ASP A 46 -6.79 14.61 4.26
CA ASP A 46 -6.80 15.51 3.12
C ASP A 46 -5.72 15.15 2.08
N PRO A 47 -6.10 14.69 0.88
CA PRO A 47 -5.15 14.39 -0.19
C PRO A 47 -4.33 15.60 -0.67
N LEU A 48 -4.77 16.83 -0.41
CA LEU A 48 -4.05 18.05 -0.79
C LEU A 48 -2.83 18.28 0.10
N ASP A 49 -2.94 17.88 1.35
CA ASP A 49 -1.87 18.00 2.35
C ASP A 49 -0.88 16.83 2.31
N ALA A 50 -1.21 15.77 1.58
CA ALA A 50 -0.38 14.57 1.52
C ALA A 50 0.82 14.72 0.58
N ASP A 51 1.92 14.05 0.93
CA ASP A 51 3.11 13.85 0.11
C ASP A 51 3.12 12.45 -0.52
N VAL A 52 2.43 11.51 0.13
CA VAL A 52 2.25 10.14 -0.34
C VAL A 52 0.76 9.81 -0.36
N LEU A 53 0.22 9.48 -1.53
CA LEU A 53 -1.15 9.03 -1.72
C LEU A 53 -1.18 7.54 -2.06
N LEU A 54 -1.79 6.75 -1.21
CA LEU A 54 -1.92 5.31 -1.40
C LEU A 54 -3.39 4.92 -1.58
N ILE A 55 -3.64 4.00 -2.50
CA ILE A 55 -4.95 3.37 -2.65
C ILE A 55 -4.81 1.86 -2.54
N ASN A 56 -5.53 1.29 -1.59
CA ASN A 56 -5.58 -0.16 -1.36
C ASN A 56 -6.92 -0.70 -1.88
N THR A 57 -6.86 -1.64 -2.83
CA THR A 57 -8.05 -2.06 -3.56
C THR A 57 -8.17 -3.57 -3.67
N CYS A 58 -9.42 -4.04 -3.49
CA CYS A 58 -9.81 -5.44 -3.67
C CYS A 58 -9.97 -5.79 -5.16
N SER A 59 -9.61 -7.02 -5.54
CA SER A 59 -9.77 -7.55 -6.89
C SER A 59 -11.12 -8.25 -7.16
N ILE A 60 -11.86 -8.61 -6.09
CA ILE A 60 -13.09 -9.40 -6.21
C ILE A 60 -14.26 -8.56 -6.76
N ARG A 61 -14.23 -7.25 -6.55
CA ARG A 61 -15.31 -6.34 -6.93
C ARG A 61 -14.86 -5.46 -8.10
N GLU A 62 -15.36 -5.73 -9.29
CA GLU A 62 -15.09 -4.94 -10.50
C GLU A 62 -15.30 -3.43 -10.28
N LYS A 63 -16.38 -3.06 -9.60
CA LYS A 63 -16.65 -1.66 -9.23
C LYS A 63 -15.56 -1.03 -8.33
N ALA A 64 -14.80 -1.85 -7.57
CA ALA A 64 -13.72 -1.32 -6.74
C ALA A 64 -12.51 -0.92 -7.62
N GLN A 65 -12.22 -1.69 -8.66
CA GLN A 65 -11.20 -1.37 -9.63
C GLN A 65 -11.53 -0.10 -10.43
N GLU A 66 -12.76 0.05 -10.88
CA GLU A 66 -13.19 1.27 -11.56
C GLU A 66 -13.06 2.51 -10.65
N LYS A 67 -13.52 2.40 -9.38
CA LYS A 67 -13.35 3.47 -8.38
C LYS A 67 -11.88 3.83 -8.18
N MET A 68 -10.99 2.84 -8.16
CA MET A 68 -9.55 3.06 -8.08
C MET A 68 -9.06 3.91 -9.25
N PHE A 69 -9.37 3.55 -10.50
CA PHE A 69 -8.95 4.32 -11.66
C PHE A 69 -9.54 5.72 -11.71
N HIS A 70 -10.80 5.89 -11.28
CA HIS A 70 -11.41 7.23 -11.14
C HIS A 70 -10.64 8.07 -10.09
N GLN A 71 -10.27 7.49 -8.97
CA GLN A 71 -9.49 8.18 -7.94
C GLN A 71 -8.09 8.53 -8.43
N LEU A 72 -7.41 7.61 -9.10
CA LEU A 72 -6.12 7.86 -9.73
C LEU A 72 -6.19 9.02 -10.75
N GLY A 73 -7.27 9.10 -11.51
CA GLY A 73 -7.52 10.22 -12.43
C GLY A 73 -7.63 11.57 -11.73
N ARG A 74 -8.21 11.63 -10.52
CA ARG A 74 -8.20 12.84 -9.68
C ARG A 74 -6.80 13.17 -9.18
N TRP A 75 -6.06 12.19 -8.68
CA TRP A 75 -4.70 12.37 -8.17
C TRP A 75 -3.69 12.75 -9.25
N LYS A 76 -3.92 12.35 -10.50
CA LYS A 76 -3.13 12.84 -11.65
C LYS A 76 -3.11 14.36 -11.74
N ARG A 77 -4.23 15.03 -11.39
CA ARG A 77 -4.28 16.50 -11.38
C ARG A 77 -3.45 17.08 -10.25
N LEU A 78 -3.49 16.45 -9.06
CA LEU A 78 -2.67 16.86 -7.91
C LEU A 78 -1.18 16.69 -8.21
N LYS A 79 -0.79 15.57 -8.82
CA LYS A 79 0.61 15.32 -9.20
C LYS A 79 1.15 16.32 -10.22
N LYS A 80 0.29 16.87 -11.11
CA LYS A 80 0.69 17.95 -12.00
C LYS A 80 1.01 19.25 -11.26
N GLN A 81 0.32 19.51 -10.14
CA GLN A 81 0.55 20.70 -9.29
C GLN A 81 1.70 20.47 -8.30
N LYS A 82 1.88 19.23 -7.82
CA LYS A 82 2.92 18.80 -6.87
C LYS A 82 3.68 17.62 -7.49
N PRO A 83 4.70 17.85 -8.32
CA PRO A 83 5.45 16.79 -9.01
C PRO A 83 6.12 15.78 -8.10
N GLU A 84 6.50 16.20 -6.88
CA GLU A 84 7.10 15.33 -5.85
C GLU A 84 6.10 14.40 -5.15
N LEU A 85 4.79 14.59 -5.38
CA LEU A 85 3.74 13.73 -4.81
C LEU A 85 3.94 12.28 -5.28
N ILE A 86 4.03 11.35 -4.33
CA ILE A 86 4.14 9.92 -4.61
C ILE A 86 2.73 9.32 -4.64
N ILE A 87 2.39 8.61 -5.71
CA ILE A 87 1.13 7.91 -5.87
C ILE A 87 1.38 6.41 -5.91
N GLY A 88 0.78 5.67 -4.97
CA GLY A 88 0.92 4.22 -4.89
C GLY A 88 -0.41 3.48 -4.97
N VAL A 89 -0.38 2.31 -5.61
CA VAL A 89 -1.49 1.36 -5.69
C VAL A 89 -1.09 0.06 -5.00
N GLY A 90 -1.86 -0.29 -3.98
CA GLY A 90 -1.67 -1.51 -3.20
C GLY A 90 -2.86 -2.45 -3.26
N GLY A 91 -2.68 -3.65 -2.71
CA GLY A 91 -3.74 -4.63 -2.51
C GLY A 91 -3.89 -5.66 -3.62
N CYS A 92 -5.00 -6.42 -3.56
CA CYS A 92 -5.21 -7.57 -4.44
C CYS A 92 -5.25 -7.21 -5.93
N VAL A 93 -5.78 -6.02 -6.30
CA VAL A 93 -5.77 -5.55 -7.70
C VAL A 93 -4.34 -5.31 -8.18
N ALA A 94 -3.46 -4.81 -7.33
CA ALA A 94 -2.06 -4.61 -7.69
C ALA A 94 -1.37 -5.96 -7.98
N SER A 95 -1.62 -7.00 -7.18
CA SER A 95 -1.08 -8.35 -7.44
C SER A 95 -1.60 -8.95 -8.73
N GLN A 96 -2.87 -8.69 -9.07
CA GLN A 96 -3.50 -9.25 -10.27
C GLN A 96 -3.08 -8.51 -11.55
N GLU A 97 -2.99 -7.19 -11.52
CA GLU A 97 -2.89 -6.33 -12.71
C GLU A 97 -1.70 -5.35 -12.67
N GLY A 98 -0.68 -5.61 -11.88
CA GLY A 98 0.40 -4.66 -11.62
C GLY A 98 0.95 -3.96 -12.86
N GLU A 99 1.36 -4.72 -13.88
CA GLU A 99 1.87 -4.14 -15.14
C GLU A 99 0.80 -3.41 -15.95
N ALA A 100 -0.44 -3.91 -15.95
CA ALA A 100 -1.55 -3.26 -16.66
C ALA A 100 -1.90 -1.91 -16.02
N ILE A 101 -1.81 -1.81 -14.69
CA ILE A 101 -1.98 -0.55 -13.96
C ILE A 101 -0.88 0.44 -14.37
N ALA A 102 0.39 0.01 -14.40
CA ALA A 102 1.51 0.86 -14.82
C ALA A 102 1.33 1.40 -16.25
N LYS A 103 0.87 0.56 -17.18
CA LYS A 103 0.59 0.97 -18.57
C LYS A 103 -0.58 1.94 -18.67
N ARG A 104 -1.67 1.71 -17.93
CA ARG A 104 -2.90 2.53 -17.96
C ARG A 104 -2.75 3.84 -17.20
N ALA A 105 -1.94 3.85 -16.14
CA ALA A 105 -1.72 4.99 -15.27
C ALA A 105 -0.22 5.25 -15.05
N PRO A 106 0.53 5.72 -16.06
CA PRO A 106 1.99 5.87 -15.99
C PRO A 106 2.47 6.96 -15.03
N TYR A 107 1.56 7.66 -14.38
CA TYR A 107 1.82 8.62 -13.32
C TYR A 107 1.78 8.00 -11.91
N VAL A 108 1.50 6.71 -11.79
CA VAL A 108 1.60 5.94 -10.56
C VAL A 108 3.06 5.56 -10.36
N ASP A 109 3.57 5.81 -9.16
CA ASP A 109 4.98 5.62 -8.80
C ASP A 109 5.25 4.26 -8.18
N LEU A 110 4.30 3.76 -7.38
CA LEU A 110 4.44 2.52 -6.64
C LEU A 110 3.26 1.58 -6.91
N ILE A 111 3.55 0.32 -7.23
CA ILE A 111 2.55 -0.73 -7.36
C ILE A 111 3.04 -1.92 -6.56
N PHE A 112 2.29 -2.34 -5.54
CA PHE A 112 2.72 -3.40 -4.63
C PHE A 112 1.57 -4.29 -4.19
N GLY A 113 1.88 -5.59 -4.05
CA GLY A 113 0.92 -6.58 -3.59
C GLY A 113 0.73 -6.56 -2.07
N PRO A 114 -0.30 -7.25 -1.54
CA PRO A 114 -0.49 -7.40 -0.11
C PRO A 114 0.68 -8.15 0.55
N GLN A 115 1.38 -9.01 -0.18
CA GLN A 115 2.52 -9.78 0.34
C GLN A 115 3.82 -8.96 0.45
N THR A 116 3.94 -7.88 -0.32
CA THR A 116 5.10 -6.99 -0.30
C THR A 116 4.87 -5.69 0.46
N LEU A 117 3.73 -5.57 1.12
CA LEU A 117 3.32 -4.39 1.91
C LEU A 117 4.38 -3.98 2.94
N HIS A 118 5.05 -4.93 3.59
CA HIS A 118 6.10 -4.68 4.57
C HIS A 118 7.33 -3.95 3.98
N ARG A 119 7.51 -3.98 2.66
CA ARG A 119 8.59 -3.29 1.94
C ARG A 119 8.24 -1.85 1.54
N LEU A 120 7.02 -1.37 1.87
CA LEU A 120 6.55 -0.06 1.44
C LEU A 120 7.52 1.10 1.77
N PRO A 121 8.12 1.20 2.98
CA PRO A 121 9.11 2.23 3.28
C PRO A 121 10.34 2.19 2.36
N GLU A 122 10.82 0.98 2.04
CA GLU A 122 11.93 0.77 1.13
C GLU A 122 11.59 1.14 -0.31
N LEU A 123 10.36 0.82 -0.77
CA LEU A 123 9.88 1.17 -2.10
C LEU A 123 9.79 2.68 -2.28
N ILE A 124 9.30 3.41 -1.26
CA ILE A 124 9.27 4.88 -1.25
C ILE A 124 10.69 5.43 -1.38
N SER A 125 11.62 4.98 -0.53
CA SER A 125 13.01 5.44 -0.57
C SER A 125 13.70 5.14 -1.91
N LYS A 126 13.45 3.97 -2.48
CA LYS A 126 13.96 3.60 -3.81
C LYS A 126 13.41 4.50 -4.91
N HIS A 127 12.11 4.83 -4.84
CA HIS A 127 11.47 5.72 -5.81
C HIS A 127 12.04 7.14 -5.71
N GLU A 128 12.27 7.66 -4.52
CA GLU A 128 12.87 8.99 -4.31
C GLU A 128 14.23 9.13 -4.97
N VAL A 129 15.04 8.05 -4.95
CA VAL A 129 16.35 8.02 -5.60
C VAL A 129 16.25 7.84 -7.11
N LYS A 130 15.45 6.87 -7.57
CA LYS A 130 15.41 6.48 -8.99
C LYS A 130 14.46 7.33 -9.84
N LYS A 131 13.45 7.93 -9.22
CA LYS A 131 12.35 8.69 -9.88
C LYS A 131 11.67 7.91 -11.00
N SER A 132 11.59 6.58 -10.87
CA SER A 132 10.94 5.66 -11.81
C SER A 132 9.84 4.88 -11.09
N ALA A 133 8.81 4.47 -11.83
CA ALA A 133 7.78 3.60 -11.29
C ALA A 133 8.38 2.27 -10.82
N ILE A 134 7.94 1.81 -9.67
CA ILE A 134 8.37 0.54 -9.06
C ILE A 134 7.16 -0.38 -8.94
N VAL A 135 7.29 -1.59 -9.47
CA VAL A 135 6.27 -2.64 -9.38
C VAL A 135 6.86 -3.80 -8.57
N ASP A 136 6.30 -4.07 -7.40
CA ASP A 136 6.66 -5.23 -6.56
C ASP A 136 5.41 -6.01 -6.16
N VAL A 137 5.04 -6.96 -6.99
CA VAL A 137 3.91 -7.86 -6.79
C VAL A 137 4.38 -9.31 -6.57
N SER A 138 5.62 -9.46 -6.10
CA SER A 138 6.20 -10.76 -5.77
C SER A 138 5.50 -11.41 -4.58
N PHE A 139 5.67 -12.73 -4.46
CA PHE A 139 5.20 -13.52 -3.33
C PHE A 139 6.41 -14.04 -2.55
N PRO A 140 7.01 -13.22 -1.67
CA PRO A 140 8.12 -13.69 -0.84
C PRO A 140 7.60 -14.73 0.15
N GLU A 141 8.40 -15.78 0.36
CA GLU A 141 8.12 -16.78 1.39
C GLU A 141 8.17 -16.12 2.78
N ILE A 142 7.09 -16.25 3.56
CA ILE A 142 6.95 -15.98 5.02
C ILE A 142 7.56 -14.67 5.59
N GLU A 143 7.83 -13.64 4.77
CA GLU A 143 8.43 -12.41 5.30
C GLU A 143 7.44 -11.47 5.99
N LYS A 144 6.16 -11.54 5.65
CA LYS A 144 5.18 -10.51 6.03
C LYS A 144 4.89 -10.47 7.53
N PHE A 145 4.67 -11.62 8.16
CA PHE A 145 4.32 -11.66 9.59
C PHE A 145 5.48 -11.21 10.49
N ASP A 146 6.71 -11.57 10.12
CA ASP A 146 7.90 -11.30 10.91
C ASP A 146 8.39 -9.84 10.79
N ARG A 147 8.07 -9.17 9.67
CA ARG A 147 8.57 -7.82 9.36
C ARG A 147 7.56 -6.71 9.63
N LEU A 148 6.34 -7.04 10.01
CA LEU A 148 5.35 -6.02 10.37
C LEU A 148 5.58 -5.58 11.82
N PRO A 149 5.62 -4.27 12.11
CA PRO A 149 5.78 -3.77 13.47
C PRO A 149 4.63 -4.24 14.35
N ALA A 150 4.87 -4.34 15.67
CA ALA A 150 3.79 -4.58 16.63
C ALA A 150 2.69 -3.55 16.46
N ARG A 151 1.43 -3.99 16.53
CA ARG A 151 0.26 -3.13 16.31
C ARG A 151 0.07 -2.20 17.50
N GLU A 152 -0.18 -0.94 17.23
CA GLU A 152 -0.72 -0.01 18.20
C GLU A 152 -2.26 -0.05 18.09
N ALA A 153 -2.91 -0.60 19.12
CA ALA A 153 -4.36 -0.65 19.15
C ALA A 153 -4.92 0.76 19.44
N ASN A 154 -5.37 1.43 18.39
CA ASN A 154 -6.07 2.70 18.51
C ASN A 154 -7.58 2.43 18.52
N GLY A 155 -8.13 2.07 19.66
CA GLY A 155 -9.58 1.85 19.81
C GLY A 155 -9.97 0.64 20.64
N VAL A 156 -11.29 0.39 20.74
CA VAL A 156 -11.88 -0.70 21.53
C VAL A 156 -11.85 -2.05 20.82
N SER A 157 -11.54 -2.08 19.52
CA SER A 157 -11.46 -3.31 18.71
C SER A 157 -10.30 -3.25 17.73
N ALA A 158 -9.76 -4.41 17.38
CA ALA A 158 -8.66 -4.55 16.46
C ALA A 158 -8.80 -5.81 15.60
N PHE A 159 -8.49 -5.71 14.30
CA PHE A 159 -8.36 -6.90 13.47
C PHE A 159 -7.03 -7.59 13.73
N VAL A 160 -7.05 -8.90 13.90
CA VAL A 160 -5.85 -9.74 14.01
C VAL A 160 -5.86 -10.73 12.86
N SER A 161 -4.86 -10.66 11.99
CA SER A 161 -4.68 -11.68 10.96
C SER A 161 -4.00 -12.89 11.59
N ILE A 162 -4.70 -14.01 11.60
CA ILE A 162 -4.19 -15.30 12.09
C ILE A 162 -3.74 -16.20 10.94
N MET A 163 -4.21 -15.92 9.72
CA MET A 163 -3.93 -16.67 8.50
C MET A 163 -4.04 -15.74 7.30
N GLU A 164 -3.20 -15.92 6.31
CA GLU A 164 -3.29 -15.25 5.00
C GLU A 164 -3.14 -16.26 3.86
N GLY A 165 -3.68 -15.88 2.69
CA GLY A 165 -3.65 -16.75 1.51
C GLY A 165 -4.65 -17.90 1.57
N CYS A 166 -4.55 -18.83 0.64
CA CYS A 166 -5.37 -20.04 0.60
C CYS A 166 -4.78 -21.05 -0.40
N SER A 167 -4.59 -22.30 0.04
CA SER A 167 -4.06 -23.39 -0.79
C SER A 167 -5.14 -24.31 -1.36
N LYS A 168 -6.42 -23.91 -1.36
CA LYS A 168 -7.53 -24.74 -1.89
C LYS A 168 -7.68 -24.70 -3.41
N TYR A 169 -7.22 -23.65 -4.07
CA TYR A 169 -7.27 -23.48 -5.53
C TYR A 169 -8.64 -23.78 -6.16
N CYS A 170 -9.74 -23.35 -5.53
CA CYS A 170 -11.09 -23.48 -6.09
C CYS A 170 -11.19 -22.79 -7.45
N SER A 171 -11.93 -23.37 -8.40
CA SER A 171 -11.96 -23.01 -9.83
C SER A 171 -12.30 -21.54 -10.15
N PHE A 172 -13.03 -20.85 -9.27
CA PHE A 172 -13.41 -19.44 -9.45
C PHE A 172 -12.72 -18.48 -8.44
N CYS A 173 -11.84 -19.00 -7.59
CA CYS A 173 -11.26 -18.22 -6.49
C CYS A 173 -9.93 -17.57 -6.89
N VAL A 174 -9.84 -16.25 -6.73
CA VAL A 174 -8.65 -15.47 -7.05
C VAL A 174 -7.66 -15.37 -5.87
N VAL A 175 -8.04 -15.81 -4.66
CA VAL A 175 -7.23 -15.62 -3.44
C VAL A 175 -5.81 -16.20 -3.54
N PRO A 176 -5.58 -17.44 -4.01
CA PRO A 176 -4.21 -17.95 -4.16
C PRO A 176 -3.32 -17.10 -5.07
N TYR A 177 -3.91 -16.48 -6.09
CA TYR A 177 -3.20 -15.67 -7.09
C TYR A 177 -2.96 -14.22 -6.66
N THR A 178 -3.67 -13.74 -5.63
CA THR A 178 -3.55 -12.35 -5.16
C THR A 178 -2.95 -12.24 -3.77
N ARG A 179 -3.13 -13.27 -2.93
CA ARG A 179 -2.62 -13.31 -1.55
C ARG A 179 -1.67 -14.48 -1.31
N GLY A 180 -1.43 -15.32 -2.31
CA GLY A 180 -0.53 -16.46 -2.21
C GLY A 180 -1.15 -17.68 -1.53
N GLU A 181 -0.30 -18.66 -1.28
CA GLU A 181 -0.63 -19.86 -0.54
C GLU A 181 -0.94 -19.57 0.94
N GLU A 182 -1.56 -20.52 1.59
CA GLU A 182 -1.94 -20.42 3.00
C GLU A 182 -0.71 -20.35 3.91
N VAL A 183 -0.62 -19.26 4.67
CA VAL A 183 0.40 -19.08 5.70
C VAL A 183 -0.31 -18.78 7.01
N ASN A 184 -0.08 -19.63 8.01
CA ASN A 184 -0.64 -19.52 9.34
C ASN A 184 0.33 -18.80 10.27
N ARG A 185 -0.20 -17.93 11.13
CA ARG A 185 0.58 -17.32 12.19
C ARG A 185 0.88 -18.32 13.27
N PRO A 186 2.15 -18.52 13.69
CA PRO A 186 2.46 -19.42 14.78
C PRO A 186 1.81 -18.96 16.11
N VAL A 187 1.35 -19.91 16.90
CA VAL A 187 0.98 -19.70 18.32
C VAL A 187 2.20 -20.15 19.12
N PRO A 188 2.84 -19.32 19.95
CA PRO A 188 2.28 -18.28 20.82
C PRO A 188 2.53 -16.81 20.40
N ASP A 189 2.83 -16.50 19.17
CA ASP A 189 3.19 -15.13 18.77
C ASP A 189 2.05 -14.09 18.77
#